data_0a5105ce05c453015e7d09b79dbce682
#
_entry.id   0a5105ce05c453015e7d09b79dbce682
#
_cell.length_a   1.000
_cell.length_b   1.000
_cell.length_c   1.000
_cell.angle_alpha   90.00
_cell.angle_beta   90.00
_cell.angle_gamma   90.00
#
_symmetry.space_group_name_H-M   'P 1'
#
loop_
_entity.id
_entity.type
_entity.pdbx_description
1 polymer ?
#
loop_
_entity_poly.entity_id
_entity_poly.type
_entity_poly.pdbx_seq_one_letter_code
_entity_poly.pdbx_strand_id
1 'polypeptide(L)'
;MPTRPLALVTGASSGIGTVFARALAARGYDLLLVARDGARLRVLAAELATTGASATPVVADLTTDAGLAVTEEAITHAGRLDLLVNNAGFGTKGQMVDSPLELQDQMLRLHVIAVNRITYAALQLMKPARRGGIITVSSVASFINSTGNVNYCATKAYQRSFSEGLALECGPLGIRVQALCPGFTHTEFHQRMSDDQQGRAPEWMWLSADDVVQSSLRQLEAGGATICIPGAQYKVAVFLARHLPLWVKGLMTRNVYKRD
;
A
#
# COMPACT_ATOMS: atom_id res chain seq x y z
N MET A 1 14.94 -6.33 -28.80
CA MET A 1 13.73 -5.63 -28.35
C MET A 1 14.03 -4.93 -27.03
N PRO A 2 13.54 -3.73 -26.76
CA PRO A 2 13.71 -3.14 -25.45
C PRO A 2 13.08 -4.07 -24.39
N THR A 3 13.81 -4.36 -23.33
CA THR A 3 13.30 -5.19 -22.23
C THR A 3 12.19 -4.45 -21.52
N ARG A 4 11.04 -5.10 -21.28
CA ARG A 4 9.90 -4.54 -20.53
C ARG A 4 10.36 -4.12 -19.12
N PRO A 5 9.92 -2.97 -18.59
CA PRO A 5 10.23 -2.61 -17.20
C PRO A 5 9.65 -3.63 -16.23
N LEU A 6 10.29 -3.81 -15.06
CA LEU A 6 9.88 -4.75 -14.04
C LEU A 6 9.27 -4.03 -12.83
N ALA A 7 8.12 -4.49 -12.39
CA ALA A 7 7.50 -4.02 -11.15
C ALA A 7 7.33 -5.15 -10.13
N LEU A 8 7.45 -4.83 -8.84
CA LEU A 8 7.07 -5.72 -7.75
C LEU A 8 5.84 -5.17 -7.03
N VAL A 9 4.83 -6.01 -6.82
CA VAL A 9 3.61 -5.66 -6.10
C VAL A 9 3.42 -6.60 -4.92
N THR A 10 3.45 -6.06 -3.69
CA THR A 10 3.11 -6.83 -2.49
C THR A 10 1.61 -6.82 -2.24
N GLY A 11 1.06 -7.92 -1.71
CA GLY A 11 -0.38 -8.07 -1.53
C GLY A 11 -1.14 -8.15 -2.85
N ALA A 12 -0.52 -8.72 -3.89
CA ALA A 12 -1.06 -8.75 -5.25
C ALA A 12 -2.29 -9.66 -5.43
N SER A 13 -2.60 -10.52 -4.46
CA SER A 13 -3.68 -11.53 -4.58
C SER A 13 -5.09 -10.96 -4.40
N SER A 14 -5.27 -9.69 -4.02
CA SER A 14 -6.59 -9.08 -3.81
C SER A 14 -6.57 -7.55 -3.82
N GLY A 15 -7.74 -6.95 -3.98
CA GLY A 15 -7.98 -5.52 -3.79
C GLY A 15 -7.10 -4.61 -4.65
N ILE A 16 -6.57 -3.55 -4.05
CA ILE A 16 -5.73 -2.55 -4.72
C ILE A 16 -4.49 -3.18 -5.36
N GLY A 17 -3.90 -4.22 -4.73
CA GLY A 17 -2.72 -4.91 -5.27
C GLY A 17 -2.97 -5.61 -6.60
N THR A 18 -4.09 -6.29 -6.73
CA THR A 18 -4.50 -6.92 -8.00
C THR A 18 -4.75 -5.88 -9.09
N VAL A 19 -5.38 -4.75 -8.72
CA VAL A 19 -5.63 -3.65 -9.67
C VAL A 19 -4.31 -3.00 -10.10
N PHE A 20 -3.34 -2.80 -9.20
CA PHE A 20 -2.00 -2.37 -9.57
C PHE A 20 -1.33 -3.33 -10.56
N ALA A 21 -1.39 -4.64 -10.29
CA ALA A 21 -0.78 -5.63 -11.17
C ALA A 21 -1.38 -5.56 -12.60
N ARG A 22 -2.69 -5.49 -12.72
CA ARG A 22 -3.39 -5.31 -14.02
C ARG A 22 -3.01 -4.01 -14.71
N ALA A 23 -3.05 -2.90 -13.98
CA ALA A 23 -2.74 -1.59 -14.53
C ALA A 23 -1.29 -1.46 -15.00
N LEU A 24 -0.34 -2.11 -14.31
CA LEU A 24 1.07 -2.13 -14.68
C LEU A 24 1.33 -3.06 -15.87
N ALA A 25 0.71 -4.24 -15.92
CA ALA A 25 0.78 -5.12 -17.09
C ALA A 25 0.30 -4.42 -18.37
N ALA A 26 -0.84 -3.70 -18.28
CA ALA A 26 -1.38 -2.89 -19.38
C ALA A 26 -0.44 -1.74 -19.80
N ARG A 27 0.42 -1.25 -18.89
CA ARG A 27 1.48 -0.27 -19.16
C ARG A 27 2.80 -0.88 -19.65
N GLY A 28 2.81 -2.18 -19.91
CA GLY A 28 3.96 -2.86 -20.46
C GLY A 28 4.99 -3.32 -19.43
N TYR A 29 4.65 -3.39 -18.14
CA TYR A 29 5.53 -3.97 -17.12
C TYR A 29 5.44 -5.50 -17.09
N ASP A 30 6.58 -6.13 -16.82
CA ASP A 30 6.64 -7.47 -16.24
C ASP A 30 6.51 -7.36 -14.71
N LEU A 31 6.11 -8.44 -14.03
CA LEU A 31 5.69 -8.36 -12.62
C LEU A 31 6.27 -9.46 -11.74
N LEU A 32 6.71 -9.08 -10.54
CA LEU A 32 6.85 -9.95 -9.39
C LEU A 32 5.62 -9.76 -8.50
N LEU A 33 4.81 -10.81 -8.34
CA LEU A 33 3.55 -10.78 -7.60
C LEU A 33 3.74 -11.45 -6.25
N VAL A 34 3.76 -10.68 -5.16
CA VAL A 34 4.04 -11.21 -3.81
C VAL A 34 2.75 -11.28 -2.99
N ALA A 35 2.41 -12.47 -2.49
CA ALA A 35 1.34 -12.68 -1.51
C ALA A 35 1.44 -14.09 -0.89
N ARG A 36 0.62 -14.36 0.15
CA ARG A 36 0.53 -15.69 0.80
C ARG A 36 -0.25 -16.70 -0.03
N ASP A 37 -1.26 -16.24 -0.76
CA ASP A 37 -2.14 -17.10 -1.57
C ASP A 37 -1.54 -17.34 -2.95
N GLY A 38 -0.76 -18.41 -3.04
CA GLY A 38 -0.12 -18.85 -4.27
C GLY A 38 -1.11 -19.27 -5.38
N ALA A 39 -2.31 -19.74 -5.01
CA ALA A 39 -3.32 -20.12 -6.00
C ALA A 39 -3.86 -18.86 -6.71
N ARG A 40 -4.26 -17.84 -5.95
CA ARG A 40 -4.70 -16.56 -6.52
C ARG A 40 -3.59 -15.88 -7.32
N LEU A 41 -2.33 -15.95 -6.88
CA LEU A 41 -1.20 -15.39 -7.65
C LEU A 41 -1.02 -16.07 -8.99
N ARG A 42 -1.13 -17.40 -9.06
CA ARG A 42 -1.02 -18.14 -10.33
C ARG A 42 -2.16 -17.80 -11.29
N VAL A 43 -3.39 -17.68 -10.79
CA VAL A 43 -4.54 -17.25 -11.60
C VAL A 43 -4.29 -15.85 -12.17
N LEU A 44 -3.86 -14.90 -11.32
CA LEU A 44 -3.54 -13.54 -11.77
C LEU A 44 -2.40 -13.54 -12.79
N ALA A 45 -1.33 -14.31 -12.57
CA ALA A 45 -0.21 -14.40 -13.50
C ALA A 45 -0.64 -14.94 -14.88
N ALA A 46 -1.50 -15.96 -14.92
CA ALA A 46 -2.07 -16.49 -16.15
C ALA A 46 -2.96 -15.46 -16.87
N GLU A 47 -3.77 -14.71 -16.13
CA GLU A 47 -4.55 -13.59 -16.67
C GLU A 47 -3.63 -12.53 -17.32
N LEU A 48 -2.59 -12.09 -16.61
CA LEU A 48 -1.68 -11.05 -17.08
C LEU A 48 -0.86 -11.49 -18.29
N ALA A 49 -0.55 -12.79 -18.42
CA ALA A 49 0.14 -13.34 -19.58
C ALA A 49 -0.64 -13.09 -20.90
N THR A 50 -1.97 -12.97 -20.85
CA THR A 50 -2.78 -12.63 -22.03
C THR A 50 -2.51 -11.22 -22.57
N THR A 51 -1.96 -10.33 -21.75
CA THR A 51 -1.52 -8.98 -22.16
C THR A 51 -0.07 -8.95 -22.67
N GLY A 52 0.58 -10.10 -22.75
CA GLY A 52 2.00 -10.22 -23.10
C GLY A 52 2.95 -9.88 -21.94
N ALA A 53 2.46 -9.69 -20.73
CA ALA A 53 3.30 -9.46 -19.55
C ALA A 53 3.80 -10.80 -18.98
N SER A 54 5.08 -10.87 -18.59
CA SER A 54 5.59 -11.93 -17.74
C SER A 54 5.27 -11.59 -16.29
N ALA A 55 4.56 -12.49 -15.59
CA ALA A 55 4.22 -12.30 -14.19
C ALA A 55 4.65 -13.52 -13.37
N THR A 56 5.56 -13.31 -12.44
CA THR A 56 6.14 -14.36 -11.59
C THR A 56 5.51 -14.33 -10.20
N PRO A 57 4.78 -15.36 -9.79
CA PRO A 57 4.28 -15.50 -8.42
C PRO A 57 5.43 -15.74 -7.43
N VAL A 58 5.46 -14.95 -6.36
CA VAL A 58 6.36 -15.09 -5.20
C VAL A 58 5.49 -15.35 -3.98
N VAL A 59 5.39 -16.61 -3.56
CA VAL A 59 4.56 -17.01 -2.41
C VAL A 59 5.31 -16.72 -1.13
N ALA A 60 4.90 -15.70 -0.38
CA ALA A 60 5.58 -15.26 0.82
C ALA A 60 4.62 -14.67 1.87
N ASP A 61 4.82 -15.03 3.13
CA ASP A 61 4.19 -14.32 4.27
C ASP A 61 5.14 -13.24 4.79
N LEU A 62 4.85 -12.01 4.44
CA LEU A 62 5.68 -10.85 4.80
C LEU A 62 5.64 -10.48 6.30
N THR A 63 4.86 -11.20 7.11
CA THR A 63 4.92 -11.07 8.57
C THR A 63 6.04 -11.91 9.19
N THR A 64 6.69 -12.78 8.40
CA THR A 64 7.76 -13.68 8.83
C THR A 64 9.10 -13.31 8.22
N ASP A 65 10.19 -13.61 8.92
CA ASP A 65 11.55 -13.36 8.39
C ASP A 65 11.84 -14.24 7.17
N ALA A 66 11.32 -15.46 7.12
CA ALA A 66 11.46 -16.35 5.97
C ALA A 66 10.74 -15.78 4.72
N GLY A 67 9.52 -15.27 4.87
CA GLY A 67 8.80 -14.66 3.73
C GLY A 67 9.46 -13.36 3.25
N LEU A 68 10.06 -12.58 4.17
CA LEU A 68 10.86 -11.41 3.80
C LEU A 68 12.11 -11.83 3.02
N ALA A 69 12.85 -12.84 3.49
CA ALA A 69 14.04 -13.34 2.80
C ALA A 69 13.73 -13.83 1.38
N VAL A 70 12.65 -14.61 1.19
CA VAL A 70 12.19 -15.05 -0.13
C VAL A 70 11.89 -13.88 -1.06
N THR A 71 11.28 -12.81 -0.55
CA THR A 71 10.97 -11.62 -1.34
C THR A 71 12.21 -10.82 -1.71
N GLU A 72 13.13 -10.64 -0.76
CA GLU A 72 14.42 -9.97 -0.97
C GLU A 72 15.28 -10.72 -1.99
N GLU A 73 15.29 -12.06 -1.91
CA GLU A 73 15.97 -12.93 -2.86
C GLU A 73 15.38 -12.79 -4.27
N ALA A 74 14.05 -12.79 -4.40
CA ALA A 74 13.39 -12.57 -5.68
C ALA A 74 13.74 -11.22 -6.31
N ILE A 75 13.87 -10.15 -5.51
CA ILE A 75 14.33 -8.83 -5.97
C ILE A 75 15.78 -8.94 -6.47
N THR A 76 16.67 -9.55 -5.69
CA THR A 76 18.09 -9.67 -6.01
C THR A 76 18.30 -10.47 -7.29
N HIS A 77 17.63 -11.63 -7.44
CA HIS A 77 17.72 -12.48 -8.63
C HIS A 77 17.18 -11.80 -9.89
N ALA A 78 16.18 -10.91 -9.76
CA ALA A 78 15.69 -10.16 -10.91
C ALA A 78 16.74 -9.21 -11.51
N GLY A 79 17.75 -8.82 -10.75
CA GLY A 79 18.87 -7.97 -11.20
C GLY A 79 18.48 -6.54 -11.56
N ARG A 80 17.19 -6.24 -11.63
CA ARG A 80 16.63 -4.90 -11.89
C ARG A 80 15.23 -4.78 -11.29
N LEU A 81 14.87 -3.57 -10.92
CA LEU A 81 13.50 -3.24 -10.51
C LEU A 81 13.22 -1.77 -10.88
N ASP A 82 12.17 -1.54 -11.66
CA ASP A 82 11.81 -0.20 -12.13
C ASP A 82 10.69 0.42 -11.27
N LEU A 83 9.84 -0.42 -10.63
CA LEU A 83 8.80 0.05 -9.72
C LEU A 83 8.57 -0.94 -8.57
N LEU A 84 8.52 -0.41 -7.35
CA LEU A 84 8.07 -1.13 -6.16
C LEU A 84 6.70 -0.60 -5.71
N VAL A 85 5.73 -1.49 -5.49
CA VAL A 85 4.45 -1.18 -4.86
C VAL A 85 4.33 -1.93 -3.54
N ASN A 86 4.64 -1.27 -2.43
CA ASN A 86 4.38 -1.74 -1.07
C ASN A 86 2.89 -1.57 -0.77
N ASN A 87 2.09 -2.60 -1.09
CA ASN A 87 0.65 -2.55 -0.91
C ASN A 87 0.14 -3.54 0.15
N ALA A 88 0.87 -4.60 0.48
CA ALA A 88 0.45 -5.58 1.47
C ALA A 88 0.10 -4.92 2.81
N GLY A 89 -1.07 -5.26 3.33
CA GLY A 89 -1.55 -4.70 4.59
C GLY A 89 -2.90 -5.26 5.01
N PHE A 90 -3.23 -5.09 6.27
CA PHE A 90 -4.55 -5.39 6.82
C PHE A 90 -4.90 -4.38 7.93
N GLY A 91 -6.16 -4.31 8.28
CA GLY A 91 -6.65 -3.53 9.40
C GLY A 91 -7.13 -4.43 10.54
N THR A 92 -7.13 -3.90 11.76
CA THR A 92 -7.73 -4.55 12.93
C THR A 92 -8.89 -3.70 13.45
N LYS A 93 -9.73 -4.30 14.26
CA LYS A 93 -10.82 -3.62 14.97
C LYS A 93 -10.70 -3.82 16.47
N GLY A 94 -11.26 -2.88 17.19
CA GLY A 94 -11.32 -2.94 18.65
C GLY A 94 -10.24 -2.08 19.32
N GLN A 95 -10.46 -1.84 20.59
CA GLN A 95 -9.51 -1.09 21.40
C GLN A 95 -8.20 -1.86 21.54
N MET A 96 -7.09 -1.15 21.66
CA MET A 96 -5.76 -1.74 21.79
C MET A 96 -5.69 -2.75 22.95
N VAL A 97 -6.33 -2.43 24.07
CA VAL A 97 -6.36 -3.25 25.28
C VAL A 97 -7.12 -4.56 25.11
N ASP A 98 -8.07 -4.62 24.18
CA ASP A 98 -8.94 -5.79 23.93
C ASP A 98 -8.46 -6.62 22.71
N SER A 99 -7.45 -6.12 21.98
CA SER A 99 -6.97 -6.77 20.77
C SER A 99 -5.84 -7.77 21.07
N PRO A 100 -5.81 -8.96 20.44
CA PRO A 100 -4.70 -9.89 20.59
C PRO A 100 -3.36 -9.22 20.23
N LEU A 101 -2.38 -9.28 21.15
CA LEU A 101 -1.05 -8.67 20.94
C LEU A 101 -0.39 -9.19 19.66
N GLU A 102 -0.50 -10.50 19.42
CA GLU A 102 0.08 -11.14 18.24
C GLU A 102 -0.42 -10.54 16.92
N LEU A 103 -1.70 -10.18 16.84
CA LEU A 103 -2.27 -9.52 15.67
C LEU A 103 -1.72 -8.10 15.48
N GLN A 104 -1.46 -7.40 16.60
CA GLN A 104 -0.82 -6.08 16.59
C GLN A 104 0.64 -6.17 16.12
N ASP A 105 1.37 -7.18 16.59
CA ASP A 105 2.76 -7.44 16.18
C ASP A 105 2.85 -7.81 14.69
N GLN A 106 1.95 -8.65 14.20
CA GLN A 106 1.86 -8.98 12.77
C GLN A 106 1.60 -7.72 11.92
N MET A 107 0.77 -6.78 12.39
CA MET A 107 0.54 -5.52 11.71
C MET A 107 1.81 -4.67 11.64
N LEU A 108 2.56 -4.55 12.75
CA LEU A 108 3.83 -3.83 12.79
C LEU A 108 4.85 -4.48 11.85
N ARG A 109 4.97 -5.81 11.89
CA ARG A 109 5.85 -6.55 10.98
C ARG A 109 5.51 -6.27 9.51
N LEU A 110 4.24 -6.34 9.14
CA LEU A 110 3.81 -6.15 7.75
C LEU A 110 3.90 -4.69 7.29
N HIS A 111 3.42 -3.74 8.10
CA HIS A 111 3.32 -2.33 7.70
C HIS A 111 4.59 -1.53 7.89
N VAL A 112 5.50 -1.98 8.78
CA VAL A 112 6.73 -1.25 9.12
C VAL A 112 7.95 -2.04 8.66
N ILE A 113 8.17 -3.23 9.22
CA ILE A 113 9.39 -4.01 8.97
C ILE A 113 9.46 -4.47 7.51
N ALA A 114 8.37 -5.05 6.97
CA ALA A 114 8.35 -5.52 5.59
C ALA A 114 8.53 -4.36 4.60
N VAL A 115 7.83 -3.25 4.81
CA VAL A 115 7.97 -2.05 3.96
C VAL A 115 9.41 -1.55 3.96
N ASN A 116 10.04 -1.44 5.13
CA ASN A 116 11.44 -1.00 5.24
C ASN A 116 12.41 -1.95 4.51
N ARG A 117 12.34 -3.26 4.79
CA ARG A 117 13.25 -4.26 4.23
C ARG A 117 13.10 -4.39 2.71
N ILE A 118 11.89 -4.50 2.20
CA ILE A 118 11.63 -4.63 0.76
C ILE A 118 12.04 -3.35 0.03
N THR A 119 11.77 -2.17 0.61
CA THR A 119 12.22 -0.90 0.06
C THR A 119 13.75 -0.83 0.01
N TYR A 120 14.43 -1.26 1.07
CA TYR A 120 15.89 -1.29 1.10
C TYR A 120 16.45 -2.21 -0.01
N ALA A 121 15.90 -3.41 -0.19
CA ALA A 121 16.31 -4.32 -1.25
C ALA A 121 16.09 -3.71 -2.66
N ALA A 122 14.96 -3.06 -2.88
CA ALA A 122 14.68 -2.36 -4.15
C ALA A 122 15.68 -1.24 -4.43
N LEU A 123 16.04 -0.47 -3.41
CA LEU A 123 16.99 0.64 -3.53
C LEU A 123 18.39 0.18 -3.93
N GLN A 124 18.82 -1.05 -3.55
CA GLN A 124 20.10 -1.60 -3.96
C GLN A 124 20.20 -1.74 -5.51
N LEU A 125 19.07 -1.94 -6.18
CA LEU A 125 18.99 -2.02 -7.65
C LEU A 125 18.72 -0.66 -8.29
N MET A 126 17.86 0.17 -7.68
CA MET A 126 17.45 1.46 -8.25
C MET A 126 18.54 2.53 -8.15
N LYS A 127 19.30 2.55 -7.03
CA LYS A 127 20.34 3.56 -6.77
C LYS A 127 21.45 3.54 -7.85
N PRO A 128 22.09 2.41 -8.17
CA PRO A 128 23.11 2.39 -9.24
C PRO A 128 22.52 2.67 -10.62
N ALA A 129 21.26 2.28 -10.86
CA ALA A 129 20.56 2.55 -12.11
C ALA A 129 20.13 4.02 -12.25
N ARG A 130 20.15 4.80 -11.17
CA ARG A 130 19.71 6.21 -11.06
C ARG A 130 18.27 6.41 -11.60
N ARG A 131 17.44 5.44 -11.42
CA ARG A 131 16.04 5.44 -11.86
C ARG A 131 15.23 4.45 -11.04
N GLY A 132 13.95 4.74 -10.86
CA GLY A 132 13.00 3.85 -10.20
C GLY A 132 11.80 4.59 -9.69
N GLY A 133 10.83 3.83 -9.22
CA GLY A 133 9.66 4.34 -8.54
C GLY A 133 9.33 3.49 -7.32
N ILE A 134 8.86 4.12 -6.25
CA ILE A 134 8.39 3.44 -5.04
C ILE A 134 7.04 4.03 -4.65
N ILE A 135 6.01 3.19 -4.61
CA ILE A 135 4.69 3.52 -4.11
C ILE A 135 4.48 2.74 -2.80
N THR A 136 4.19 3.45 -1.72
CA THR A 136 3.78 2.82 -0.46
C THR A 136 2.31 3.15 -0.20
N VAL A 137 1.47 2.11 -0.15
CA VAL A 137 0.03 2.25 0.08
C VAL A 137 -0.24 2.48 1.57
N SER A 138 -0.29 3.75 1.94
CA SER A 138 -0.69 4.22 3.25
C SER A 138 -2.23 4.29 3.38
N SER A 139 -2.78 5.36 3.91
CA SER A 139 -4.22 5.64 4.04
C SER A 139 -4.45 7.10 4.44
N VAL A 140 -5.65 7.65 4.23
CA VAL A 140 -6.07 8.89 4.89
C VAL A 140 -6.04 8.78 6.42
N ALA A 141 -6.12 7.56 6.96
CA ALA A 141 -5.93 7.27 8.38
C ALA A 141 -4.54 7.70 8.92
N SER A 142 -3.56 7.90 8.04
CA SER A 142 -2.23 8.43 8.39
C SER A 142 -2.23 9.89 8.87
N PHE A 143 -3.33 10.59 8.68
CA PHE A 143 -3.50 12.00 9.08
C PHE A 143 -4.40 12.19 10.31
N ILE A 144 -5.00 11.11 10.79
CA ILE A 144 -5.93 11.13 11.92
C ILE A 144 -5.53 10.08 12.96
N ASN A 145 -6.00 10.30 14.19
CA ASN A 145 -5.94 9.30 15.25
C ASN A 145 -7.37 8.86 15.53
N SER A 146 -7.62 7.56 15.53
CA SER A 146 -8.95 6.99 15.72
C SER A 146 -8.95 5.97 16.85
N THR A 147 -9.94 6.06 17.73
CA THR A 147 -10.23 5.02 18.72
C THR A 147 -10.46 3.69 18.00
N GLY A 148 -9.93 2.60 18.55
CA GLY A 148 -10.08 1.25 17.97
C GLY A 148 -9.20 0.95 16.74
N ASN A 149 -8.33 1.89 16.34
CA ASN A 149 -7.41 1.71 15.21
C ASN A 149 -6.01 2.29 15.50
N VAL A 150 -5.57 2.20 16.74
CA VAL A 150 -4.32 2.88 17.19
C VAL A 150 -3.12 2.47 16.34
N ASN A 151 -2.80 1.17 16.28
CA ASN A 151 -1.66 0.68 15.51
C ASN A 151 -1.85 0.87 14.00
N TYR A 152 -3.06 0.71 13.50
CA TYR A 152 -3.32 0.95 12.08
C TYR A 152 -3.00 2.40 11.70
N CYS A 153 -3.56 3.39 12.42
CA CYS A 153 -3.26 4.80 12.18
C CYS A 153 -1.76 5.11 12.34
N ALA A 154 -1.12 4.58 13.38
CA ALA A 154 0.29 4.78 13.66
C ALA A 154 1.19 4.18 12.55
N THR A 155 0.91 2.95 12.10
CA THR A 155 1.68 2.32 11.03
C THR A 155 1.47 3.01 9.68
N LYS A 156 0.25 3.48 9.39
CA LYS A 156 -0.03 4.26 8.19
C LYS A 156 0.64 5.65 8.22
N ALA A 157 0.73 6.27 9.40
CA ALA A 157 1.50 7.49 9.59
C ALA A 157 3.01 7.25 9.39
N TYR A 158 3.54 6.13 9.89
CA TYR A 158 4.92 5.70 9.61
C TYR A 158 5.15 5.60 8.10
N GLN A 159 4.32 4.85 7.37
CA GLN A 159 4.45 4.66 5.92
C GLN A 159 4.44 5.97 5.15
N ARG A 160 3.57 6.91 5.53
CA ARG A 160 3.54 8.25 4.94
C ARG A 160 4.82 9.02 5.23
N SER A 161 5.21 9.15 6.50
CA SER A 161 6.41 9.90 6.91
C SER A 161 7.70 9.29 6.35
N PHE A 162 7.80 7.96 6.34
CA PHE A 162 8.89 7.22 5.71
C PHE A 162 9.02 7.56 4.23
N SER A 163 7.89 7.56 3.50
CA SER A 163 7.90 7.92 2.07
C SER A 163 8.27 9.38 1.82
N GLU A 164 7.85 10.31 2.69
CA GLU A 164 8.23 11.72 2.62
C GLU A 164 9.75 11.90 2.81
N GLY A 165 10.33 11.28 3.85
CA GLY A 165 11.78 11.32 4.09
C GLY A 165 12.56 10.67 2.96
N LEU A 166 12.12 9.49 2.51
CA LEU A 166 12.76 8.76 1.43
C LEU A 166 12.73 9.52 0.09
N ALA A 167 11.67 10.29 -0.17
CA ALA A 167 11.58 11.12 -1.37
C ALA A 167 12.67 12.21 -1.40
N LEU A 168 13.00 12.79 -0.25
CA LEU A 168 14.07 13.78 -0.13
C LEU A 168 15.45 13.17 -0.41
N GLU A 169 15.71 11.96 0.10
CA GLU A 169 16.97 11.26 -0.12
C GLU A 169 17.11 10.72 -1.55
N CYS A 170 16.03 10.20 -2.11
CA CYS A 170 16.03 9.47 -3.38
C CYS A 170 15.80 10.36 -4.61
N GLY A 171 15.23 11.54 -4.44
CA GLY A 171 14.99 12.49 -5.53
C GLY A 171 16.25 12.84 -6.31
N PRO A 172 17.38 13.20 -5.67
CA PRO A 172 18.66 13.45 -6.35
C PRO A 172 19.24 12.23 -7.07
N LEU A 173 18.76 11.03 -6.73
CA LEU A 173 19.15 9.76 -7.36
C LEU A 173 18.27 9.39 -8.55
N GLY A 174 17.29 10.22 -8.93
CA GLY A 174 16.36 9.93 -10.01
C GLY A 174 15.27 8.89 -9.64
N ILE A 175 15.07 8.62 -8.36
CA ILE A 175 14.07 7.66 -7.86
C ILE A 175 12.87 8.45 -7.32
N ARG A 176 11.68 8.16 -7.84
CA ARG A 176 10.42 8.80 -7.41
C ARG A 176 9.79 8.01 -6.28
N VAL A 177 9.39 8.68 -5.21
CA VAL A 177 8.76 8.03 -4.06
C VAL A 177 7.39 8.65 -3.81
N GLN A 178 6.39 7.80 -3.57
CA GLN A 178 5.01 8.22 -3.32
C GLN A 178 4.41 7.48 -2.13
N ALA A 179 3.78 8.22 -1.23
CA ALA A 179 2.80 7.70 -0.27
C ALA A 179 1.41 7.82 -0.89
N LEU A 180 0.81 6.70 -1.26
CA LEU A 180 -0.58 6.64 -1.69
C LEU A 180 -1.47 6.56 -0.46
N CYS A 181 -2.34 7.54 -0.26
CA CYS A 181 -3.21 7.67 0.90
C CYS A 181 -4.69 7.59 0.49
N PRO A 182 -5.21 6.39 0.15
CA PRO A 182 -6.61 6.23 -0.23
C PRO A 182 -7.53 6.40 0.98
N GLY A 183 -8.78 6.83 0.70
CA GLY A 183 -9.91 6.74 1.60
C GLY A 183 -10.61 5.39 1.52
N PHE A 184 -11.91 5.35 1.85
CA PHE A 184 -12.72 4.14 1.68
C PHE A 184 -12.67 3.72 0.21
N THR A 185 -12.31 2.46 -0.01
CA THR A 185 -12.13 1.90 -1.36
C THR A 185 -12.81 0.55 -1.44
N HIS A 186 -13.64 0.33 -2.45
CA HIS A 186 -14.32 -0.94 -2.68
C HIS A 186 -13.31 -2.06 -2.95
N THR A 187 -13.01 -2.86 -1.92
CA THR A 187 -12.08 -3.99 -1.97
C THR A 187 -12.43 -5.02 -0.89
N GLU A 188 -11.93 -6.25 -1.05
CA GLU A 188 -12.02 -7.29 -0.02
C GLU A 188 -11.41 -6.86 1.34
N PHE A 189 -10.57 -5.84 1.38
CA PHE A 189 -9.98 -5.31 2.61
C PHE A 189 -11.06 -4.86 3.61
N HIS A 190 -12.04 -4.10 3.14
CA HIS A 190 -13.15 -3.62 3.97
C HIS A 190 -14.13 -4.73 4.33
N GLN A 191 -14.32 -5.71 3.44
CA GLN A 191 -15.15 -6.89 3.73
C GLN A 191 -14.56 -7.72 4.87
N ARG A 192 -13.24 -7.88 4.94
CA ARG A 192 -12.54 -8.60 6.03
C ARG A 192 -12.53 -7.82 7.36
N MET A 193 -12.67 -6.51 7.33
CA MET A 193 -12.74 -5.68 8.54
C MET A 193 -14.12 -5.68 9.20
N SER A 194 -15.14 -6.22 8.60
CA SER A 194 -16.51 -6.52 8.99
C SER A 194 -17.61 -5.85 8.18
N ASP A 195 -18.75 -6.51 8.09
CA ASP A 195 -20.00 -6.08 7.45
C ASP A 195 -20.54 -4.73 7.99
N ASP A 196 -20.06 -4.29 9.15
CA ASP A 196 -20.62 -3.16 9.90
C ASP A 196 -20.12 -1.77 9.42
N GLN A 197 -18.98 -1.70 8.71
CA GLN A 197 -18.49 -0.41 8.20
C GLN A 197 -19.02 -0.04 6.81
N GLN A 198 -19.43 -1.01 6.00
CA GLN A 198 -20.05 -0.73 4.70
C GLN A 198 -21.39 -0.01 4.85
N GLY A 199 -22.09 -0.17 5.99
CA GLY A 199 -23.33 0.54 6.27
C GLY A 199 -23.18 1.95 6.86
N ARG A 200 -21.98 2.37 7.30
CA ARG A 200 -21.79 3.65 8.02
C ARG A 200 -21.20 4.79 7.18
N ALA A 201 -20.43 4.50 6.14
CA ALA A 201 -19.90 5.53 5.26
C ALA A 201 -20.83 5.76 4.06
N PRO A 202 -21.25 7.02 3.79
CA PRO A 202 -22.07 7.33 2.62
C PRO A 202 -21.38 6.90 1.32
N GLU A 203 -22.15 6.47 0.32
CA GLU A 203 -21.64 5.94 -0.95
C GLU A 203 -20.69 6.91 -1.66
N TRP A 204 -20.96 8.22 -1.58
CA TRP A 204 -20.09 9.25 -2.17
C TRP A 204 -18.66 9.30 -1.59
N MET A 205 -18.44 8.67 -0.45
CA MET A 205 -17.09 8.52 0.14
C MET A 205 -16.33 7.33 -0.44
N TRP A 206 -16.99 6.38 -1.08
CA TRP A 206 -16.34 5.19 -1.61
C TRP A 206 -15.69 5.47 -2.97
N LEU A 207 -14.44 5.03 -3.10
CA LEU A 207 -13.68 5.11 -4.36
C LEU A 207 -13.60 3.72 -4.99
N SER A 208 -13.53 3.66 -6.31
CA SER A 208 -13.13 2.43 -6.97
C SER A 208 -11.62 2.18 -6.79
N ALA A 209 -11.22 0.92 -6.73
CA ALA A 209 -9.80 0.58 -6.68
C ALA A 209 -9.05 1.03 -7.95
N ASP A 210 -9.73 1.05 -9.09
CA ASP A 210 -9.20 1.55 -10.36
C ASP A 210 -8.89 3.05 -10.29
N ASP A 211 -9.82 3.88 -9.79
CA ASP A 211 -9.59 5.33 -9.65
C ASP A 211 -8.40 5.63 -8.73
N VAL A 212 -8.29 4.86 -7.62
CA VAL A 212 -7.17 4.97 -6.68
C VAL A 212 -5.84 4.66 -7.37
N VAL A 213 -5.76 3.55 -8.08
CA VAL A 213 -4.55 3.12 -8.79
C VAL A 213 -4.18 4.05 -9.92
N GLN A 214 -5.15 4.45 -10.76
CA GLN A 214 -4.91 5.37 -11.86
C GLN A 214 -4.46 6.75 -11.38
N SER A 215 -5.02 7.24 -10.27
CA SER A 215 -4.59 8.50 -9.65
C SER A 215 -3.15 8.44 -9.17
N SER A 216 -2.77 7.31 -8.54
CA SER A 216 -1.41 7.05 -8.06
C SER A 216 -0.41 7.02 -9.21
N LEU A 217 -0.65 6.19 -10.22
CA LEU A 217 0.27 6.00 -11.34
C LEU A 217 0.45 7.29 -12.15
N ARG A 218 -0.63 8.00 -12.47
CA ARG A 218 -0.56 9.30 -13.15
C ARG A 218 0.26 10.32 -12.38
N GLN A 219 0.07 10.41 -11.06
CA GLN A 219 0.81 11.37 -10.23
C GLN A 219 2.30 11.00 -10.16
N LEU A 220 2.64 9.72 -10.02
CA LEU A 220 4.04 9.26 -10.02
C LEU A 220 4.71 9.53 -11.37
N GLU A 221 4.03 9.20 -12.48
CA GLU A 221 4.54 9.40 -13.85
C GLU A 221 4.77 10.89 -14.16
N ALA A 222 3.89 11.77 -13.70
CA ALA A 222 4.02 13.22 -13.86
C ALA A 222 5.12 13.86 -12.97
N GLY A 223 5.76 13.10 -12.08
CA GLY A 223 6.70 13.66 -11.10
C GLY A 223 6.04 14.58 -10.08
N GLY A 224 4.79 14.30 -9.73
CA GLY A 224 4.00 15.10 -8.79
C GLY A 224 4.45 14.98 -7.34
N ALA A 225 3.66 15.55 -6.43
CA ALA A 225 3.94 15.54 -4.99
C ALA A 225 4.09 14.13 -4.42
N THR A 226 4.92 13.98 -3.39
CA THR A 226 5.14 12.67 -2.72
C THR A 226 3.86 12.09 -2.14
N ILE A 227 2.94 12.90 -1.63
CA ILE A 227 1.67 12.44 -1.08
C ILE A 227 0.61 12.43 -2.18
N CYS A 228 0.02 11.26 -2.45
CA CYS A 228 -1.13 11.09 -3.34
C CYS A 228 -2.38 10.78 -2.52
N ILE A 229 -3.38 11.66 -2.58
CA ILE A 229 -4.69 11.47 -1.95
C ILE A 229 -5.73 11.42 -3.06
N PRO A 230 -6.22 10.24 -3.47
CA PRO A 230 -7.29 10.10 -4.45
C PRO A 230 -8.61 10.65 -3.92
N GLY A 231 -9.37 11.33 -4.79
CA GLY A 231 -10.67 11.92 -4.46
C GLY A 231 -10.58 13.32 -3.82
N ALA A 232 -11.33 14.28 -4.37
CA ALA A 232 -11.34 15.66 -3.87
C ALA A 232 -11.88 15.74 -2.43
N GLN A 233 -12.90 14.93 -2.11
CA GLN A 233 -13.50 14.85 -0.77
C GLN A 233 -12.45 14.50 0.30
N TYR A 234 -11.51 13.60 -0.01
CA TYR A 234 -10.46 13.20 0.93
C TYR A 234 -9.35 14.25 1.05
N LYS A 235 -9.05 14.99 -0.02
CA LYS A 235 -8.11 16.11 0.06
C LYS A 235 -8.62 17.18 1.03
N VAL A 236 -9.91 17.53 0.93
CA VAL A 236 -10.56 18.49 1.83
C VAL A 236 -10.60 17.93 3.26
N ALA A 237 -11.04 16.67 3.43
CA ALA A 237 -11.12 16.06 4.76
C ALA A 237 -9.75 15.99 5.46
N VAL A 238 -8.69 15.63 4.74
CA VAL A 238 -7.31 15.60 5.27
C VAL A 238 -6.81 16.99 5.60
N PHE A 239 -7.08 17.99 4.73
CA PHE A 239 -6.70 19.37 5.00
C PHE A 239 -7.32 19.85 6.33
N LEU A 240 -8.61 19.63 6.52
CA LEU A 240 -9.29 19.99 7.77
C LEU A 240 -8.74 19.18 8.96
N ALA A 241 -8.59 17.85 8.82
CA ALA A 241 -8.10 16.99 9.89
C ALA A 241 -6.70 17.37 10.40
N ARG A 242 -5.82 17.86 9.53
CA ARG A 242 -4.47 18.30 9.93
C ARG A 242 -4.47 19.51 10.87
N HIS A 243 -5.47 20.36 10.78
CA HIS A 243 -5.57 21.60 11.57
C HIS A 243 -6.44 21.45 12.82
N LEU A 244 -7.16 20.33 12.99
CA LEU A 244 -8.00 20.09 14.15
C LEU A 244 -7.18 19.69 15.38
N PRO A 245 -7.43 20.27 16.56
CA PRO A 245 -6.85 19.84 17.82
C PRO A 245 -7.21 18.37 18.14
N LEU A 246 -6.33 17.71 18.91
CA LEU A 246 -6.50 16.27 19.22
C LEU A 246 -7.82 15.96 19.94
N TRP A 247 -8.30 16.86 20.83
CA TRP A 247 -9.57 16.70 21.54
C TRP A 247 -10.78 16.72 20.59
N VAL A 248 -10.76 17.52 19.52
CA VAL A 248 -11.82 17.53 18.49
C VAL A 248 -11.81 16.21 17.73
N LYS A 249 -10.62 15.73 17.33
CA LYS A 249 -10.47 14.41 16.68
C LYS A 249 -11.02 13.29 17.56
N GLY A 250 -10.76 13.35 18.87
CA GLY A 250 -11.29 12.41 19.84
C GLY A 250 -12.83 12.42 19.92
N LEU A 251 -13.45 13.59 19.88
CA LEU A 251 -14.92 13.70 19.88
C LEU A 251 -15.54 13.12 18.59
N MET A 252 -14.95 13.38 17.44
CA MET A 252 -15.43 12.86 16.14
C MET A 252 -15.35 11.32 16.05
N THR A 253 -14.39 10.70 16.73
CA THR A 253 -14.16 9.25 16.70
C THR A 253 -14.85 8.48 17.83
N ARG A 254 -15.26 9.15 18.91
CA ARG A 254 -15.93 8.53 20.07
C ARG A 254 -17.27 7.86 19.74
N ASN A 255 -18.02 8.42 18.78
CA ASN A 255 -19.35 7.89 18.43
C ASN A 255 -19.30 6.63 17.54
N VAL A 256 -18.12 6.26 17.05
CA VAL A 256 -17.95 5.04 16.23
C VAL A 256 -17.91 3.76 17.08
N TYR A 257 -17.65 3.89 18.40
CA TYR A 257 -17.54 2.78 19.34
C TYR A 257 -18.42 2.99 20.59
N LYS A 258 -19.65 3.47 20.44
CA LYS A 258 -20.62 3.30 21.53
C LYS A 258 -20.88 1.80 21.65
N ARG A 259 -20.48 1.23 22.78
CA ARG A 259 -20.92 -0.10 23.22
C ARG A 259 -22.45 -0.08 23.30
N ASP A 260 -23.09 -1.05 22.66
CA ASP A 260 -24.38 -1.55 23.09
C ASP A 260 -24.17 -2.39 24.34
#